data_0e7de51db7282ef8eec9003ca1a69e54
#
_entry.id   0e7de51db7282ef8eec9003ca1a69e54
#
_cell.length_a   1.000
_cell.length_b   1.000
_cell.length_c   1.000
_cell.angle_alpha   90.00
_cell.angle_beta   90.00
_cell.angle_gamma   90.00
#
_symmetry.space_group_name_H-M   'P 1'
#
loop_
_entity.id
_entity.type
_entity.pdbx_description
1 polymer ?
#
loop_
_entity_poly.entity_id
_entity_poly.type
_entity_poly.pdbx_seq_one_letter_code
_entity_poly.pdbx_strand_id
1 'polypeptide(L)'
;AVVLLLLTLVVGTGQGTAASSKSWLAIGGHQIGQPAELAKVAVILMLARYLSGLRESPRNLRELVGPCLIAGVPFLLVLKQPDLGSAIVFVGILFLMLFWSGVKPSLLFMLASPGLSLLLAFNTWTWGLWMILLAVLLFVWRPYVVEGVFLYVLNSVMGALAIPLWQRL
;
A
#
# COMPACT_ATOMS: atom_id res chain seq x y z
N ALA A 1 -6.70 13.29 -10.50
CA ALA A 1 -7.10 12.39 -9.41
C ALA A 1 -6.57 12.89 -8.05
N VAL A 2 -5.25 13.09 -7.89
CA VAL A 2 -4.63 13.52 -6.60
C VAL A 2 -5.23 14.85 -6.09
N VAL A 3 -5.40 15.84 -6.96
CA VAL A 3 -6.02 17.13 -6.60
C VAL A 3 -7.44 16.94 -6.07
N LEU A 4 -8.24 16.07 -6.68
CA LEU A 4 -9.60 15.76 -6.22
C LEU A 4 -9.60 15.06 -4.86
N LEU A 5 -8.63 14.16 -4.61
CA LEU A 5 -8.46 13.52 -3.31
C LEU A 5 -8.03 14.52 -2.22
N LEU A 6 -7.18 15.48 -2.54
CA LEU A 6 -6.80 16.57 -1.63
C LEU A 6 -7.99 17.49 -1.35
N LEU A 7 -8.79 17.79 -2.36
CA LEU A 7 -10.00 18.60 -2.21
C LEU A 7 -11.02 17.93 -1.27
N THR A 8 -11.21 16.61 -1.39
CA THR A 8 -12.11 15.88 -0.48
C THR A 8 -11.63 15.81 0.96
N LEU A 9 -10.31 15.84 1.20
CA LEU A 9 -9.77 15.96 2.56
C LEU A 9 -10.18 17.28 3.23
N VAL A 10 -10.32 18.36 2.45
CA VAL A 10 -10.62 19.71 2.95
C VAL A 10 -12.13 19.96 3.00
N VAL A 11 -12.87 19.59 1.94
CA VAL A 11 -14.27 19.96 1.72
C VAL A 11 -15.22 18.76 1.75
N GLY A 12 -14.70 17.54 1.92
CA GLY A 12 -15.48 16.30 1.87
C GLY A 12 -16.54 16.24 2.97
N THR A 13 -17.72 15.74 2.61
CA THR A 13 -18.84 15.47 3.52
C THR A 13 -18.95 13.98 3.81
N GLY A 14 -19.27 13.63 5.07
CA GLY A 14 -19.59 12.27 5.46
C GLY A 14 -21.08 11.96 5.27
N GLN A 15 -21.44 10.69 5.26
CA GLN A 15 -22.84 10.22 5.16
C GLN A 15 -23.68 10.41 6.46
N GLY A 16 -23.49 11.47 7.20
CA GLY A 16 -24.38 11.82 8.33
C GLY A 16 -24.24 10.98 9.59
N THR A 17 -23.37 9.97 9.65
CA THR A 17 -23.02 9.24 10.86
C THR A 17 -21.67 9.68 11.38
N ALA A 18 -21.48 9.75 12.71
CA ALA A 18 -20.24 10.20 13.36
C ALA A 18 -19.00 9.38 12.95
N ALA A 19 -19.17 8.20 12.35
CA ALA A 19 -18.14 7.31 11.84
C ALA A 19 -17.98 7.35 10.31
N SER A 20 -18.73 8.21 9.60
CA SER A 20 -18.66 8.21 8.14
C SER A 20 -17.45 8.96 7.62
N SER A 21 -16.66 8.27 6.78
CA SER A 21 -15.51 8.86 6.09
C SER A 21 -15.92 10.08 5.25
N LYS A 22 -15.17 11.17 5.35
CA LYS A 22 -15.36 12.38 4.53
C LYS A 22 -14.91 12.15 3.08
N SER A 23 -15.43 11.11 2.43
CA SER A 23 -14.98 10.62 1.12
C SER A 23 -15.87 11.02 -0.05
N TRP A 24 -16.99 11.74 0.22
CA TRP A 24 -17.95 12.16 -0.79
C TRP A 24 -17.87 13.66 -1.09
N LEU A 25 -17.96 14.01 -2.37
CA LEU A 25 -18.19 15.39 -2.80
C LEU A 25 -19.69 15.60 -2.95
N ALA A 26 -20.23 16.57 -2.19
CA ALA A 26 -21.60 17.01 -2.31
C ALA A 26 -21.65 18.45 -2.84
N ILE A 27 -22.48 18.70 -3.85
CA ILE A 27 -22.79 20.03 -4.36
C ILE A 27 -24.31 20.21 -4.31
N GLY A 28 -24.77 21.26 -3.62
CA GLY A 28 -26.20 21.55 -3.50
C GLY A 28 -27.02 20.49 -2.78
N GLY A 29 -26.41 19.71 -1.84
CA GLY A 29 -27.07 18.64 -1.10
C GLY A 29 -27.14 17.30 -1.81
N HIS A 30 -26.69 17.20 -3.06
CA HIS A 30 -26.58 15.94 -3.81
C HIS A 30 -25.16 15.42 -3.81
N GLN A 31 -24.98 14.12 -3.53
CA GLN A 31 -23.69 13.43 -3.61
C GLN A 31 -23.36 13.17 -5.08
N ILE A 32 -22.29 13.77 -5.60
CA ILE A 32 -21.92 13.69 -7.01
C ILE A 32 -21.01 12.51 -7.32
N GLY A 33 -20.25 12.02 -6.33
CA GLY A 33 -19.37 10.88 -6.51
C GLY A 33 -18.26 10.80 -5.48
N GLN A 34 -17.60 9.66 -5.46
CA GLN A 34 -16.45 9.41 -4.60
C GLN A 34 -15.17 9.56 -5.42
N PRO A 35 -14.32 10.59 -5.18
CA PRO A 35 -13.07 10.79 -5.92
C PRO A 35 -12.10 9.61 -5.85
N ALA A 36 -12.20 8.77 -4.82
CA ALA A 36 -11.41 7.55 -4.71
C ALA A 36 -11.67 6.56 -5.87
N GLU A 37 -12.91 6.49 -6.39
CA GLU A 37 -13.25 5.64 -7.54
C GLU A 37 -12.52 6.09 -8.81
N LEU A 38 -12.55 7.41 -9.07
CA LEU A 38 -11.82 7.99 -10.20
C LEU A 38 -10.30 7.85 -10.03
N ALA A 39 -9.81 7.94 -8.80
CA ALA A 39 -8.40 7.76 -8.49
C ALA A 39 -7.92 6.34 -8.79
N LYS A 40 -8.74 5.30 -8.51
CA LYS A 40 -8.41 3.90 -8.85
C LYS A 40 -8.21 3.74 -10.35
N VAL A 41 -9.12 4.25 -11.17
CA VAL A 41 -8.99 4.19 -12.64
C VAL A 41 -7.73 4.93 -13.11
N ALA A 42 -7.48 6.13 -12.57
CA ALA A 42 -6.29 6.91 -12.92
C ALA A 42 -4.98 6.18 -12.55
N VAL A 43 -4.95 5.49 -11.40
CA VAL A 43 -3.79 4.70 -10.97
C VAL A 43 -3.56 3.51 -11.91
N ILE A 44 -4.63 2.79 -12.31
CA ILE A 44 -4.52 1.68 -13.28
C ILE A 44 -3.90 2.18 -14.59
N LEU A 45 -4.42 3.26 -15.15
CA LEU A 45 -3.92 3.81 -16.42
C LEU A 45 -2.48 4.30 -16.29
N MET A 46 -2.14 4.96 -15.18
CA MET A 46 -0.79 5.48 -14.95
C MET A 46 0.23 4.36 -14.73
N LEU A 47 -0.13 3.30 -13.96
CA LEU A 47 0.68 2.10 -13.81
C LEU A 47 0.85 1.35 -15.13
N ALA A 48 -0.23 1.18 -15.91
CA ALA A 48 -0.17 0.54 -17.21
C ALA A 48 0.81 1.28 -18.14
N ARG A 49 0.70 2.61 -18.22
CA ARG A 49 1.62 3.43 -19.01
C ARG A 49 3.06 3.34 -18.51
N TYR A 50 3.25 3.39 -17.20
CA TYR A 50 4.60 3.31 -16.60
C TYR A 50 5.25 1.96 -16.89
N LEU A 51 4.54 0.86 -16.59
CA LEU A 51 5.06 -0.50 -16.75
C LEU A 51 5.26 -0.88 -18.22
N SER A 52 4.38 -0.44 -19.13
CA SER A 52 4.53 -0.68 -20.59
C SER A 52 5.71 0.09 -21.19
N GLY A 53 6.14 1.19 -20.57
CA GLY A 53 7.30 1.94 -21.00
C GLY A 53 8.66 1.34 -20.57
N LEU A 54 8.65 0.37 -19.68
CA LEU A 54 9.88 -0.32 -19.24
C LEU A 54 10.31 -1.32 -20.31
N ARG A 55 11.61 -1.35 -20.63
CA ARG A 55 12.19 -2.33 -21.57
C ARG A 55 12.19 -3.74 -21.00
N GLU A 56 12.32 -3.87 -19.69
CA GLU A 56 12.32 -5.14 -18.95
C GLU A 56 11.48 -4.99 -17.67
N SER A 57 10.94 -6.11 -17.19
CA SER A 57 10.22 -6.15 -15.93
C SER A 57 11.15 -5.79 -14.76
N PRO A 58 10.67 -5.07 -13.74
CA PRO A 58 11.45 -4.75 -12.54
C PRO A 58 12.08 -6.00 -11.91
N ARG A 59 13.38 -5.95 -11.68
CA ARG A 59 14.16 -7.07 -11.12
C ARG A 59 14.62 -6.82 -9.69
N ASN A 60 14.59 -5.57 -9.24
CA ASN A 60 15.07 -5.11 -7.94
C ASN A 60 14.02 -4.27 -7.23
N LEU A 61 14.10 -4.19 -5.90
CA LEU A 61 13.18 -3.38 -5.09
C LEU A 61 13.25 -1.89 -5.44
N ARG A 62 14.42 -1.39 -5.83
CA ARG A 62 14.59 0.02 -6.24
C ARG A 62 13.76 0.38 -7.47
N GLU A 63 13.60 -0.55 -8.39
CA GLU A 63 12.82 -0.35 -9.61
C GLU A 63 11.31 -0.35 -9.32
N LEU A 64 10.89 -0.90 -8.18
CA LEU A 64 9.50 -0.87 -7.72
C LEU A 64 9.11 0.45 -7.06
N VAL A 65 10.06 1.34 -6.76
CA VAL A 65 9.77 2.64 -6.12
C VAL A 65 8.82 3.47 -6.98
N GLY A 66 9.01 3.51 -8.30
CA GLY A 66 8.13 4.23 -9.21
C GLY A 66 6.68 3.76 -9.13
N PRO A 67 6.38 2.48 -9.40
CA PRO A 67 5.04 1.92 -9.23
C PRO A 67 4.46 2.12 -7.82
N CYS A 68 5.28 1.93 -6.79
CA CYS A 68 4.86 2.13 -5.39
C CYS A 68 4.47 3.59 -5.11
N LEU A 69 5.15 4.57 -5.67
CA LEU A 69 4.77 5.98 -5.53
C LEU A 69 3.47 6.29 -6.27
N ILE A 70 3.27 5.74 -7.48
CA ILE A 70 2.05 5.95 -8.27
C ILE A 70 0.81 5.46 -7.52
N ALA A 71 0.86 4.29 -6.90
CA ALA A 71 -0.25 3.74 -6.13
C ALA A 71 -0.25 4.22 -4.66
N GLY A 72 0.91 4.42 -4.07
CA GLY A 72 1.08 4.75 -2.66
C GLY A 72 0.59 6.15 -2.31
N VAL A 73 0.79 7.14 -3.19
CA VAL A 73 0.30 8.51 -2.92
C VAL A 73 -1.22 8.56 -2.80
N PRO A 74 -2.03 8.05 -3.75
CA PRO A 74 -3.48 7.97 -3.58
C PRO A 74 -3.90 7.09 -2.41
N PHE A 75 -3.23 5.95 -2.19
CA PHE A 75 -3.46 5.08 -1.04
C PHE A 75 -3.38 5.85 0.29
N LEU A 76 -2.29 6.59 0.53
CA LEU A 76 -2.09 7.36 1.76
C LEU A 76 -3.13 8.49 1.92
N LEU A 77 -3.53 9.13 0.81
CA LEU A 77 -4.56 10.18 0.85
C LEU A 77 -5.92 9.61 1.24
N VAL A 78 -6.29 8.45 0.66
CA VAL A 78 -7.56 7.77 0.98
C VAL A 78 -7.53 7.20 2.40
N LEU A 79 -6.39 6.68 2.86
CA LEU A 79 -6.22 6.21 4.23
C LEU A 79 -6.42 7.35 5.26
N LYS A 80 -6.02 8.58 4.94
CA LYS A 80 -6.30 9.77 5.76
C LYS A 80 -7.78 10.18 5.78
N GLN A 81 -8.59 9.69 4.84
CA GLN A 81 -10.06 9.91 4.79
C GLN A 81 -10.83 8.86 5.60
N PRO A 82 -10.24 8.17 6.56
CA PRO A 82 -10.53 6.89 7.20
C PRO A 82 -11.37 5.89 6.36
N ASP A 83 -11.03 5.77 5.07
CA ASP A 83 -11.65 4.82 4.14
C ASP A 83 -10.69 3.66 3.83
N LEU A 84 -10.62 2.72 4.78
CA LEU A 84 -9.75 1.55 4.68
C LEU A 84 -10.14 0.64 3.50
N GLY A 85 -11.45 0.52 3.22
CA GLY A 85 -11.96 -0.31 2.12
C GLY A 85 -11.43 0.14 0.77
N SER A 86 -11.57 1.44 0.45
CA SER A 86 -11.02 2.00 -0.79
C SER A 86 -9.49 2.00 -0.80
N ALA A 87 -8.83 2.20 0.34
CA ALA A 87 -7.38 2.19 0.42
C ALA A 87 -6.79 0.81 0.05
N ILE A 88 -7.34 -0.29 0.57
CA ILE A 88 -6.86 -1.65 0.27
C ILE A 88 -6.93 -1.96 -1.24
N VAL A 89 -7.91 -1.42 -1.96
CA VAL A 89 -8.04 -1.64 -3.41
C VAL A 89 -6.81 -1.12 -4.17
N PHE A 90 -6.20 0.00 -3.76
CA PHE A 90 -4.96 0.50 -4.39
C PHE A 90 -3.80 -0.47 -4.22
N VAL A 91 -3.70 -1.15 -3.07
CA VAL A 91 -2.71 -2.20 -2.84
C VAL A 91 -2.96 -3.37 -3.80
N GLY A 92 -4.22 -3.83 -3.91
CA GLY A 92 -4.61 -4.88 -4.85
C GLY A 92 -4.26 -4.53 -6.31
N ILE A 93 -4.58 -3.30 -6.75
CA ILE A 93 -4.24 -2.81 -8.09
C ILE A 93 -2.72 -2.86 -8.31
N LEU A 94 -1.92 -2.36 -7.36
CA LEU A 94 -0.46 -2.36 -7.47
C LEU A 94 0.08 -3.79 -7.64
N PHE A 95 -0.30 -4.72 -6.76
CA PHE A 95 0.19 -6.09 -6.78
C PHE A 95 -0.21 -6.83 -8.07
N LEU A 96 -1.47 -6.71 -8.50
CA LEU A 96 -1.95 -7.33 -9.73
C LEU A 96 -1.22 -6.77 -10.96
N MET A 97 -1.06 -5.46 -11.06
CA MET A 97 -0.36 -4.84 -12.19
C MET A 97 1.13 -5.23 -12.23
N LEU A 98 1.81 -5.29 -11.09
CA LEU A 98 3.20 -5.75 -11.01
C LEU A 98 3.32 -7.23 -11.38
N PHE A 99 2.40 -8.08 -10.90
CA PHE A 99 2.38 -9.50 -11.25
C PHE A 99 2.20 -9.71 -12.75
N TRP A 100 1.23 -9.04 -13.38
CA TRP A 100 1.00 -9.13 -14.82
C TRP A 100 2.12 -8.52 -15.66
N SER A 101 2.88 -7.56 -15.12
CA SER A 101 4.08 -7.02 -15.80
C SER A 101 5.29 -7.95 -15.76
N GLY A 102 5.17 -9.13 -15.13
CA GLY A 102 6.23 -10.14 -15.08
C GLY A 102 7.24 -9.94 -13.93
N VAL A 103 6.89 -9.16 -12.92
CA VAL A 103 7.71 -9.05 -11.69
C VAL A 103 7.76 -10.40 -10.98
N LYS A 104 8.95 -10.83 -10.57
CA LYS A 104 9.15 -12.10 -9.87
C LYS A 104 8.31 -12.18 -8.59
N PRO A 105 7.62 -13.31 -8.33
CA PRO A 105 6.83 -13.49 -7.10
C PRO A 105 7.62 -13.25 -5.82
N SER A 106 8.92 -13.56 -5.80
CA SER A 106 9.79 -13.26 -4.65
C SER A 106 9.89 -11.77 -4.34
N LEU A 107 9.96 -10.91 -5.37
CA LEU A 107 9.98 -9.45 -5.17
C LEU A 107 8.63 -8.92 -4.69
N LEU A 108 7.52 -9.49 -5.19
CA LEU A 108 6.17 -9.15 -4.72
C LEU A 108 6.01 -9.53 -3.26
N PHE A 109 6.50 -10.72 -2.87
CA PHE A 109 6.47 -11.15 -1.48
C PHE A 109 7.32 -10.23 -0.58
N MET A 110 8.52 -9.86 -1.03
CA MET A 110 9.37 -8.89 -0.32
C MET A 110 8.65 -7.55 -0.16
N LEU A 111 7.96 -7.07 -1.20
CA LEU A 111 7.18 -5.83 -1.15
C LEU A 111 6.00 -5.92 -0.18
N ALA A 112 5.34 -7.09 -0.06
CA ALA A 112 4.25 -7.34 0.89
C ALA A 112 4.74 -7.50 2.34
N SER A 113 6.00 -7.89 2.54
CA SER A 113 6.51 -8.32 3.84
C SER A 113 6.34 -7.30 4.98
N PRO A 114 6.49 -5.95 4.79
CA PRO A 114 6.26 -4.99 5.88
C PRO A 114 4.80 -4.94 6.33
N GLY A 115 3.85 -5.11 5.38
CA GLY A 115 2.43 -5.21 5.70
C GLY A 115 2.10 -6.49 6.48
N LEU A 116 2.72 -7.62 6.10
CA LEU A 116 2.59 -8.88 6.84
C LEU A 116 3.18 -8.76 8.25
N SER A 117 4.33 -8.09 8.41
CA SER A 117 4.94 -7.83 9.72
C SER A 117 4.01 -7.02 10.63
N LEU A 118 3.35 -6.00 10.09
CA LEU A 118 2.37 -5.19 10.83
C LEU A 118 1.16 -6.02 11.28
N LEU A 119 0.64 -6.89 10.42
CA LEU A 119 -0.49 -7.76 10.75
C LEU A 119 -0.09 -8.83 11.79
N LEU A 120 1.06 -9.48 11.62
CA LEU A 120 1.50 -10.56 12.51
C LEU A 120 1.99 -10.06 13.88
N ALA A 121 2.24 -8.76 14.01
CA ALA A 121 2.63 -8.14 15.27
C ALA A 121 1.52 -8.07 16.34
N PHE A 122 0.28 -8.54 16.02
CA PHE A 122 -0.77 -8.69 17.04
C PHE A 122 -0.37 -9.67 18.17
N ASN A 123 0.55 -10.60 17.88
CA ASN A 123 1.14 -11.50 18.86
C ASN A 123 2.66 -11.55 18.68
N THR A 124 3.39 -11.31 19.76
CA THR A 124 4.87 -11.27 19.75
C THR A 124 5.50 -12.59 19.26
N TRP A 125 4.88 -13.73 19.56
CA TRP A 125 5.37 -15.05 19.11
C TRP A 125 5.22 -15.22 17.60
N THR A 126 4.07 -14.87 17.05
CA THR A 126 3.81 -14.96 15.60
C THR A 126 4.71 -14.00 14.82
N TRP A 127 4.94 -12.82 15.35
CA TRP A 127 5.87 -11.85 14.77
C TRP A 127 7.31 -12.35 14.84
N GLY A 128 7.74 -12.93 15.97
CA GLY A 128 9.07 -13.51 16.10
C GLY A 128 9.32 -14.64 15.08
N LEU A 129 8.36 -15.56 14.93
CA LEU A 129 8.41 -16.61 13.91
C LEU A 129 8.47 -16.05 12.49
N TRP A 130 7.69 -14.99 12.21
CA TRP A 130 7.73 -14.29 10.94
C TRP A 130 9.11 -13.70 10.64
N MET A 131 9.74 -13.05 11.62
CA MET A 131 11.07 -12.45 11.45
C MET A 131 12.14 -13.50 11.16
N ILE A 132 12.06 -14.68 11.80
CA ILE A 132 12.95 -15.82 11.51
C ILE A 132 12.70 -16.31 10.07
N LEU A 133 11.44 -16.53 9.69
CA LEU A 133 11.08 -16.96 8.35
C LEU A 133 11.56 -15.96 7.29
N LEU A 134 11.36 -14.66 7.53
CA LEU A 134 11.83 -13.61 6.64
C LEU A 134 13.36 -13.64 6.48
N ALA A 135 14.10 -13.82 7.56
CA ALA A 135 15.56 -13.94 7.50
C ALA A 135 15.99 -15.13 6.64
N VAL A 136 15.34 -16.28 6.79
CA VAL A 136 15.60 -17.48 5.98
C VAL A 136 15.28 -17.23 4.50
N LEU A 137 14.14 -16.61 4.21
CA LEU A 137 13.74 -16.29 2.83
C LEU A 137 14.70 -15.30 2.17
N LEU A 138 15.13 -14.26 2.89
CA LEU A 138 16.13 -13.31 2.39
C LEU A 138 17.48 -14.01 2.13
N PHE A 139 17.87 -14.97 2.97
CA PHE A 139 19.08 -15.76 2.74
C PHE A 139 18.97 -16.66 1.50
N VAL A 140 17.81 -17.28 1.28
CA VAL A 140 17.56 -18.17 0.12
C VAL A 140 17.46 -17.39 -1.18
N TRP A 141 16.70 -16.28 -1.19
CA TRP A 141 16.47 -15.49 -2.41
C TRP A 141 17.64 -14.58 -2.78
N ARG A 142 18.55 -14.35 -1.83
CA ARG A 142 19.79 -13.56 -2.02
C ARG A 142 19.55 -12.23 -2.75
N PRO A 143 18.66 -11.34 -2.26
CA PRO A 143 18.59 -9.99 -2.76
C PRO A 143 19.94 -9.28 -2.56
N TYR A 144 20.12 -8.10 -3.17
CA TYR A 144 21.29 -7.30 -2.82
C TYR A 144 21.35 -7.07 -1.31
N VAL A 145 22.55 -7.19 -0.73
CA VAL A 145 22.73 -7.12 0.74
C VAL A 145 22.05 -5.88 1.34
N VAL A 146 22.19 -4.74 0.68
CA VAL A 146 21.58 -3.48 1.12
C VAL A 146 20.05 -3.57 1.13
N GLU A 147 19.44 -4.19 0.11
CA GLU A 147 17.98 -4.38 0.03
C GLU A 147 17.47 -5.35 1.08
N GLY A 148 18.21 -6.44 1.33
CA GLY A 148 17.88 -7.42 2.35
C GLY A 148 17.92 -6.81 3.76
N VAL A 149 18.99 -6.09 4.08
CA VAL A 149 19.13 -5.37 5.37
C VAL A 149 18.02 -4.33 5.53
N PHE A 150 17.78 -3.53 4.49
CA PHE A 150 16.72 -2.53 4.51
C PHE A 150 15.34 -3.14 4.79
N LEU A 151 15.00 -4.23 4.09
CA LEU A 151 13.73 -4.94 4.31
C LEU A 151 13.61 -5.51 5.72
N TYR A 152 14.68 -6.14 6.22
CA TYR A 152 14.68 -6.71 7.56
C TYR A 152 14.48 -5.63 8.63
N VAL A 153 15.19 -4.50 8.52
CA VAL A 153 15.04 -3.33 9.40
C VAL A 153 13.62 -2.75 9.29
N LEU A 154 13.12 -2.58 8.06
CA LEU A 154 11.77 -2.05 7.84
C LEU A 154 10.69 -2.94 8.49
N ASN A 155 10.78 -4.26 8.32
CA ASN A 155 9.87 -5.22 8.97
C ASN A 155 9.97 -5.15 10.50
N SER A 156 11.18 -5.01 11.05
CA SER A 156 11.41 -4.87 12.49
C SER A 156 10.77 -3.60 13.04
N VAL A 157 10.95 -2.48 12.35
CA VAL A 157 10.35 -1.19 12.73
C VAL A 157 8.82 -1.25 12.65
N MET A 158 8.27 -1.79 11.56
CA MET A 158 6.81 -1.90 11.39
C MET A 158 6.19 -2.78 12.48
N GLY A 159 6.79 -3.92 12.80
CA GLY A 159 6.32 -4.78 13.89
C GLY A 159 6.44 -4.11 15.26
N ALA A 160 7.58 -3.47 15.55
CA ALA A 160 7.79 -2.78 16.82
C ALA A 160 6.80 -1.61 17.04
N LEU A 161 6.43 -0.90 15.98
CA LEU A 161 5.42 0.16 16.04
C LEU A 161 3.98 -0.40 16.17
N ALA A 162 3.73 -1.58 15.61
CA ALA A 162 2.41 -2.21 15.64
C ALA A 162 2.09 -2.86 17.00
N ILE A 163 3.08 -3.45 17.70
CA ILE A 163 2.88 -4.11 19.00
C ILE A 163 2.14 -3.23 20.01
N PRO A 164 2.56 -1.97 20.31
CA PRO A 164 1.85 -1.12 21.25
C PRO A 164 0.46 -0.69 20.76
N LEU A 165 0.22 -0.65 19.44
CA LEU A 165 -1.10 -0.37 18.88
C LEU A 165 -2.06 -1.53 19.13
N TRP A 166 -1.63 -2.76 18.89
CA TRP A 166 -2.43 -3.97 19.11
C TRP A 166 -2.71 -4.25 20.61
N GLN A 167 -1.79 -3.87 21.50
CA GLN A 167 -1.98 -4.03 22.94
C GLN A 167 -2.97 -3.02 23.56
N ARG A 168 -3.31 -1.95 22.84
CA ARG A 168 -4.27 -0.93 23.29
C ARG A 168 -5.68 -1.14 22.74
N LEU A 169 -5.87 -2.03 21.79
CA LEU A 169 -7.15 -2.43 21.21
C LEU A 169 -7.71 -3.66 21.90
#